data_92c75132099e21425cf541d843df84b3
#
_entry.id   92c75132099e21425cf541d843df84b3
#
_cell.length_a   1.000
_cell.length_b   1.000
_cell.length_c   1.000
_cell.angle_alpha   90.00
_cell.angle_beta   90.00
_cell.angle_gamma   90.00
#
_symmetry.space_group_name_H-M   'P 1'
#
loop_
_entity.id
_entity.type
_entity.pdbx_description
1 polymer ?
#
loop_
_entity_poly.entity_id
_entity_poly.type
_entity_poly.pdbx_seq_one_letter_code
_entity_poly.pdbx_strand_id
1 'polypeptide(L)'
;MLAELEIENLAVIAHARIPFSPRLNVFTGETGAGKSILLHGIHAVLGQRVTRDIVRTGCKKAVVTALFTHLDPLVCARLDALSISHVDDELLLTREIAADGGSAARVNGHTTTVSVLREIGDALINIHGQHDNQVLLAPECHLQILDSFGGDDTLLQEYQETFRQLQQAAKRLNQLVKLEQD
;
A
#
# COMPACT_ATOMS: atom_id res chain seq x y z
N MET A 1 11.29 -3.45 1.68
CA MET A 1 11.58 -2.67 0.44
C MET A 1 11.15 -3.45 -0.79
N LEU A 2 10.86 -2.81 -1.94
CA LEU A 2 10.66 -3.50 -3.21
C LEU A 2 11.99 -4.10 -3.68
N ALA A 3 12.05 -5.42 -3.82
CA ALA A 3 13.25 -6.14 -4.24
C ALA A 3 13.22 -6.49 -5.73
N GLU A 4 12.05 -6.83 -6.26
CA GLU A 4 11.90 -7.22 -7.66
C GLU A 4 10.50 -6.88 -8.17
N LEU A 5 10.40 -6.49 -9.43
CA LEU A 5 9.16 -6.31 -10.16
C LEU A 5 9.21 -7.12 -11.46
N GLU A 6 8.25 -8.01 -11.63
CA GLU A 6 8.05 -8.76 -12.87
C GLU A 6 6.77 -8.29 -13.55
N ILE A 7 6.89 -8.04 -14.85
CA ILE A 7 5.79 -7.52 -15.67
C ILE A 7 5.63 -8.43 -16.88
N GLU A 8 4.42 -8.89 -17.14
CA GLU A 8 4.05 -9.64 -18.31
C GLU A 8 2.89 -9.00 -19.06
N ASN A 9 3.02 -8.84 -20.36
CA ASN A 9 1.99 -8.36 -21.29
C ASN A 9 1.34 -7.02 -20.87
N LEU A 10 2.14 -6.08 -20.38
CA LEU A 10 1.69 -4.76 -19.97
C LEU A 10 2.08 -3.72 -21.03
N ALA A 11 1.13 -3.12 -21.72
CA ALA A 11 1.32 -2.15 -22.79
C ALA A 11 2.36 -2.64 -23.83
N VAL A 12 3.49 -1.96 -23.97
CA VAL A 12 4.55 -2.36 -24.90
C VAL A 12 5.47 -3.45 -24.34
N ILE A 13 5.41 -3.73 -23.03
CA ILE A 13 6.26 -4.73 -22.39
C ILE A 13 5.64 -6.11 -22.57
N ALA A 14 6.31 -7.01 -23.28
CA ALA A 14 5.91 -8.40 -23.36
C ALA A 14 6.28 -9.16 -22.07
N HIS A 15 7.54 -9.01 -21.65
CA HIS A 15 8.06 -9.54 -20.39
C HIS A 15 9.23 -8.69 -19.93
N ALA A 16 9.28 -8.39 -18.65
CA ALA A 16 10.41 -7.72 -18.01
C ALA A 16 10.53 -8.17 -16.57
N ARG A 17 11.75 -8.39 -16.10
CA ARG A 17 12.09 -8.68 -14.72
C ARG A 17 13.13 -7.67 -14.25
N ILE A 18 12.79 -6.90 -13.25
CA ILE A 18 13.53 -5.71 -12.83
C ILE A 18 13.90 -5.87 -11.35
N PRO A 19 15.17 -6.16 -11.05
CA PRO A 19 15.66 -6.14 -9.68
C PRO A 19 15.87 -4.69 -9.21
N PHE A 20 15.61 -4.43 -7.92
CA PHE A 20 15.82 -3.14 -7.28
C PHE A 20 16.95 -3.23 -6.25
N SER A 21 17.77 -2.21 -6.22
CA SER A 21 18.79 -2.03 -5.19
C SER A 21 18.18 -1.44 -3.91
N PRO A 22 18.80 -1.68 -2.72
CA PRO A 22 18.26 -1.22 -1.44
C PRO A 22 18.20 0.30 -1.26
N ARG A 23 18.89 1.06 -2.08
CA ARG A 23 18.97 2.52 -1.97
C ARG A 23 18.29 3.21 -3.14
N LEU A 24 19.01 4.03 -3.88
CA LEU A 24 18.49 4.78 -5.03
C LEU A 24 18.49 3.93 -6.29
N ASN A 25 17.35 3.85 -6.96
CA ASN A 25 17.20 3.27 -8.29
C ASN A 25 16.81 4.39 -9.27
N VAL A 26 17.57 4.55 -10.33
CA VAL A 26 17.35 5.62 -11.32
C VAL A 26 16.96 5.00 -12.65
N PHE A 27 15.81 5.40 -13.17
CA PHE A 27 15.32 4.97 -14.48
C PHE A 27 15.46 6.12 -15.47
N THR A 28 16.34 5.94 -16.47
CA THR A 28 16.57 6.89 -17.55
C THR A 28 15.96 6.38 -18.86
N GLY A 29 15.59 7.25 -19.76
CA GLY A 29 15.03 6.89 -21.07
C GLY A 29 14.19 8.04 -21.64
N GLU A 30 13.85 7.96 -22.91
CA GLU A 30 12.96 8.91 -23.57
C GLU A 30 11.55 8.92 -22.96
N THR A 31 10.87 10.06 -23.00
CA THR A 31 9.50 10.20 -22.51
C THR A 31 8.55 9.35 -23.35
N GLY A 32 7.75 8.52 -22.68
CA GLY A 32 6.67 7.74 -23.31
C GLY A 32 6.91 6.23 -23.46
N ALA A 33 8.16 5.76 -23.50
CA ALA A 33 8.40 4.38 -23.93
C ALA A 33 8.55 3.32 -22.83
N GLY A 34 8.77 3.65 -21.58
CA GLY A 34 9.00 2.62 -20.55
C GLY A 34 8.80 3.06 -19.11
N LYS A 35 9.25 4.28 -18.75
CA LYS A 35 9.19 4.78 -17.38
C LYS A 35 7.77 4.85 -16.83
N SER A 36 6.85 5.41 -17.61
CA SER A 36 5.43 5.51 -17.22
C SER A 36 4.76 4.13 -17.12
N ILE A 37 5.14 3.19 -18.00
CA ILE A 37 4.59 1.83 -17.97
C ILE A 37 5.08 1.10 -16.74
N LEU A 38 6.36 1.27 -16.36
CA LEU A 38 6.91 0.72 -15.13
C LEU A 38 6.12 1.23 -13.91
N LEU A 39 5.88 2.55 -13.86
CA LEU A 39 5.10 3.18 -12.79
C LEU A 39 3.65 2.65 -12.77
N HIS A 40 3.02 2.50 -13.94
CA HIS A 40 1.70 1.88 -14.04
C HIS A 40 1.70 0.42 -13.56
N GLY A 41 2.78 -0.34 -13.81
CA GLY A 41 2.96 -1.68 -13.26
C GLY A 41 3.00 -1.66 -11.72
N ILE A 42 3.78 -0.77 -11.14
CA ILE A 42 3.86 -0.59 -9.69
C ILE A 42 2.47 -0.19 -9.13
N HIS A 43 1.80 0.79 -9.72
CA HIS A 43 0.44 1.18 -9.31
C HIS A 43 -0.54 0.00 -9.38
N ALA A 44 -0.46 -0.81 -10.44
CA ALA A 44 -1.33 -1.96 -10.61
C ALA A 44 -1.13 -2.99 -9.49
N VAL A 45 0.11 -3.38 -9.20
CA VAL A 45 0.42 -4.39 -8.19
C VAL A 45 0.16 -3.91 -6.76
N LEU A 46 0.17 -2.59 -6.52
CA LEU A 46 -0.24 -1.96 -5.26
C LEU A 46 -1.76 -1.76 -5.14
N GLY A 47 -2.56 -2.35 -6.04
CA GLY A 47 -4.03 -2.29 -5.94
C GLY A 47 -4.67 -0.98 -6.41
N GLN A 48 -3.91 -0.09 -7.05
CA GLN A 48 -4.46 1.12 -7.63
C GLN A 48 -5.39 0.81 -8.82
N ARG A 49 -6.26 1.76 -9.14
CA ARG A 49 -7.18 1.60 -10.27
C ARG A 49 -6.40 1.69 -11.59
N VAL A 50 -6.53 0.65 -12.40
CA VAL A 50 -5.96 0.59 -13.75
C VAL A 50 -7.06 0.28 -14.76
N THR A 51 -6.91 0.80 -15.97
CA THR A 51 -7.83 0.51 -17.07
C THR A 51 -7.38 -0.74 -17.81
N ARG A 52 -8.31 -1.44 -18.46
CA ARG A 52 -8.01 -2.64 -19.26
C ARG A 52 -7.09 -2.35 -20.47
N ASP A 53 -7.03 -1.11 -20.91
CA ASP A 53 -6.21 -0.67 -22.05
C ASP A 53 -4.70 -0.83 -21.79
N ILE A 54 -4.33 -1.06 -20.52
CA ILE A 54 -2.95 -1.38 -20.16
C ILE A 54 -2.52 -2.80 -20.59
N VAL A 55 -3.47 -3.68 -20.91
CA VAL A 55 -3.17 -5.02 -21.40
C VAL A 55 -2.61 -4.93 -22.83
N ARG A 56 -1.48 -5.61 -23.07
CA ARG A 56 -0.82 -5.62 -24.36
C ARG A 56 -1.78 -6.11 -25.45
N THR A 57 -1.83 -5.37 -26.57
CA THR A 57 -2.66 -5.71 -27.72
C THR A 57 -2.39 -7.14 -28.19
N GLY A 58 -3.47 -7.91 -28.36
CA GLY A 58 -3.41 -9.33 -28.73
C GLY A 58 -3.22 -10.30 -27.58
N CYS A 59 -3.02 -9.82 -26.34
CA CYS A 59 -2.94 -10.65 -25.15
C CYS A 59 -4.26 -10.70 -24.39
N LYS A 60 -4.53 -11.82 -23.72
CA LYS A 60 -5.77 -12.00 -22.93
C LYS A 60 -5.69 -11.32 -21.57
N LYS A 61 -4.49 -11.20 -21.00
CA LYS A 61 -4.26 -10.58 -19.68
C LYS A 61 -2.84 -10.02 -19.57
N ALA A 62 -2.69 -9.04 -18.70
CA ALA A 62 -1.41 -8.60 -18.15
C ALA A 62 -1.26 -9.15 -16.73
N VAL A 63 -0.02 -9.44 -16.33
CA VAL A 63 0.31 -9.87 -14.96
C VAL A 63 1.46 -9.00 -14.46
N VAL A 64 1.32 -8.51 -13.24
CA VAL A 64 2.39 -7.79 -12.54
C VAL A 64 2.59 -8.46 -11.20
N THR A 65 3.84 -8.81 -10.91
CA THR A 65 4.25 -9.42 -9.63
C THR A 65 5.35 -8.57 -9.00
N ALA A 66 5.22 -8.29 -7.72
CA ALA A 66 6.21 -7.53 -6.94
C ALA A 66 6.61 -8.33 -5.71
N LEU A 67 7.92 -8.49 -5.53
CA LEU A 67 8.51 -9.07 -4.33
C LEU A 67 9.01 -7.95 -3.42
N PHE A 68 8.53 -7.93 -2.19
CA PHE A 68 9.00 -7.07 -1.12
C PHE A 68 9.78 -7.87 -0.11
N THR A 69 10.89 -7.32 0.36
CA THR A 69 11.73 -7.92 1.41
C THR A 69 12.03 -6.87 2.49
N HIS A 70 12.48 -7.30 3.66
CA HIS A 70 12.77 -6.41 4.79
C HIS A 70 11.55 -5.49 5.06
N LEU A 71 10.45 -6.12 5.42
CA LEU A 71 9.19 -5.42 5.71
C LEU A 71 9.36 -4.57 6.98
N ASP A 72 8.75 -3.39 6.96
CA ASP A 72 8.64 -2.56 8.16
C ASP A 72 7.74 -3.24 9.21
N PRO A 73 8.04 -3.14 10.52
CA PRO A 73 7.19 -3.69 11.57
C PRO A 73 5.74 -3.22 11.51
N LEU A 74 5.47 -2.00 11.05
CA LEU A 74 4.11 -1.49 10.84
C LEU A 74 3.38 -2.24 9.72
N VAL A 75 4.11 -2.60 8.66
CA VAL A 75 3.54 -3.43 7.57
C VAL A 75 3.25 -4.83 8.08
N CYS A 76 4.17 -5.43 8.84
CA CYS A 76 3.96 -6.75 9.46
C CYS A 76 2.72 -6.77 10.36
N ALA A 77 2.57 -5.78 11.24
CA ALA A 77 1.39 -5.66 12.10
C ALA A 77 0.09 -5.52 11.28
N ARG A 78 0.14 -4.83 10.13
CA ARG A 78 -1.01 -4.71 9.22
C ARG A 78 -1.36 -6.04 8.55
N LEU A 79 -0.36 -6.80 8.11
CA LEU A 79 -0.54 -8.13 7.54
C LEU A 79 -1.15 -9.10 8.56
N ASP A 80 -0.69 -9.06 9.81
CA ASP A 80 -1.23 -9.85 10.91
C ASP A 80 -2.71 -9.52 11.17
N ALA A 81 -3.06 -8.23 11.18
CA ALA A 81 -4.44 -7.77 11.33
C ALA A 81 -5.35 -8.27 10.20
N LEU A 82 -4.80 -8.46 9.00
CA LEU A 82 -5.49 -9.02 7.83
C LEU A 82 -5.43 -10.55 7.77
N SER A 83 -4.80 -11.20 8.77
CA SER A 83 -4.56 -12.66 8.81
C SER A 83 -3.76 -13.15 7.60
N ILE A 84 -2.83 -12.34 7.10
CA ILE A 84 -1.94 -12.66 6.00
C ILE A 84 -0.60 -13.07 6.57
N SER A 85 -0.22 -14.33 6.36
CA SER A 85 1.08 -14.83 6.80
C SER A 85 2.22 -14.21 5.97
N HIS A 86 3.24 -13.74 6.64
CA HIS A 86 4.50 -13.31 6.05
C HIS A 86 5.63 -14.13 6.70
N VAL A 87 6.44 -14.76 5.89
CA VAL A 87 7.56 -15.60 6.34
C VAL A 87 8.85 -14.90 5.90
N ASP A 88 9.84 -14.85 6.78
CA ASP A 88 11.15 -14.25 6.51
C ASP A 88 11.10 -12.77 6.07
N ASP A 89 10.10 -12.02 6.54
CA ASP A 89 9.87 -10.62 6.15
C ASP A 89 9.73 -10.42 4.63
N GLU A 90 9.22 -11.43 3.93
CA GLU A 90 8.94 -11.38 2.50
C GLU A 90 7.45 -11.31 2.20
N LEU A 91 7.11 -10.58 1.15
CA LEU A 91 5.74 -10.43 0.69
C LEU A 91 5.71 -10.42 -0.84
N LEU A 92 4.97 -11.35 -1.42
CA LEU A 92 4.75 -11.44 -2.85
C LEU A 92 3.35 -10.94 -3.20
N LEU A 93 3.26 -9.85 -3.93
CA LEU A 93 2.02 -9.32 -4.47
C LEU A 93 1.90 -9.66 -5.95
N THR A 94 0.72 -10.10 -6.38
CA THR A 94 0.44 -10.36 -7.79
C THR A 94 -0.89 -9.74 -8.20
N ARG A 95 -0.90 -9.03 -9.31
CA ARG A 95 -2.09 -8.46 -9.94
C ARG A 95 -2.25 -9.00 -11.35
N GLU A 96 -3.40 -9.59 -11.64
CA GLU A 96 -3.80 -9.96 -13.01
C GLU A 96 -4.89 -8.99 -13.49
N ILE A 97 -4.78 -8.52 -14.72
CA ILE A 97 -5.72 -7.61 -15.38
C ILE A 97 -6.09 -8.25 -16.70
N ALA A 98 -7.35 -8.62 -16.85
CA ALA A 98 -7.82 -9.24 -18.08
C ALA A 98 -8.30 -8.19 -19.09
N ALA A 99 -8.13 -8.47 -20.37
CA ALA A 99 -8.54 -7.58 -21.46
C ALA A 99 -10.07 -7.38 -21.52
N ASP A 100 -10.84 -8.33 -20.99
CA ASP A 100 -12.32 -8.23 -20.87
C ASP A 100 -12.77 -7.37 -19.67
N GLY A 101 -11.83 -6.89 -18.86
CA GLY A 101 -12.09 -6.04 -17.68
C GLY A 101 -12.10 -6.79 -16.36
N GLY A 102 -11.91 -8.11 -16.36
CA GLY A 102 -11.72 -8.90 -15.14
C GLY A 102 -10.40 -8.55 -14.45
N SER A 103 -10.35 -8.75 -13.13
CA SER A 103 -9.15 -8.49 -12.35
C SER A 103 -9.06 -9.43 -11.17
N ALA A 104 -7.86 -9.99 -10.94
CA ALA A 104 -7.56 -10.82 -9.79
C ALA A 104 -6.33 -10.29 -9.04
N ALA A 105 -6.32 -10.46 -7.73
CA ALA A 105 -5.23 -10.09 -6.85
C ALA A 105 -4.83 -11.28 -5.98
N ARG A 106 -3.52 -11.41 -5.73
CA ARG A 106 -2.98 -12.43 -4.82
C ARG A 106 -1.93 -11.83 -3.90
N VAL A 107 -1.87 -12.34 -2.71
CA VAL A 107 -0.83 -12.07 -1.70
C VAL A 107 -0.26 -13.42 -1.28
N ASN A 108 1.03 -13.60 -1.42
CA ASN A 108 1.74 -14.88 -1.16
C ASN A 108 1.05 -16.09 -1.82
N GLY A 109 0.56 -15.91 -3.07
CA GLY A 109 -0.15 -16.93 -3.83
C GLY A 109 -1.63 -17.10 -3.48
N HIS A 110 -2.11 -16.58 -2.36
CA HIS A 110 -3.50 -16.65 -1.96
C HIS A 110 -4.34 -15.56 -2.60
N THR A 111 -5.50 -15.93 -3.14
CA THR A 111 -6.42 -14.97 -3.75
C THR A 111 -6.97 -13.99 -2.71
N THR A 112 -6.96 -12.71 -3.05
CA THR A 112 -7.47 -11.64 -2.21
C THR A 112 -8.28 -10.63 -3.04
N THR A 113 -8.85 -9.62 -2.37
CA THR A 113 -9.52 -8.52 -3.05
C THR A 113 -8.54 -7.40 -3.42
N VAL A 114 -8.91 -6.61 -4.43
CA VAL A 114 -8.13 -5.42 -4.81
C VAL A 114 -8.08 -4.39 -3.69
N SER A 115 -9.14 -4.32 -2.87
CA SER A 115 -9.18 -3.40 -1.72
C SER A 115 -8.15 -3.78 -0.67
N VAL A 116 -8.00 -5.07 -0.34
CA VAL A 116 -6.97 -5.57 0.57
C VAL A 116 -5.58 -5.34 -0.02
N LEU A 117 -5.40 -5.62 -1.33
CA LEU A 117 -4.13 -5.36 -2.01
C LEU A 117 -3.74 -3.88 -1.95
N ARG A 118 -4.71 -2.97 -2.10
CA ARG A 118 -4.49 -1.53 -1.98
C ARG A 118 -4.13 -1.11 -0.55
N GLU A 119 -4.83 -1.64 0.44
CA GLU A 119 -4.55 -1.36 1.84
C GLU A 119 -3.12 -1.75 2.24
N ILE A 120 -2.64 -2.90 1.74
CA ILE A 120 -1.24 -3.33 1.92
C ILE A 120 -0.30 -2.43 1.11
N GLY A 121 -0.66 -2.12 -0.13
CA GLY A 121 0.15 -1.29 -1.04
C GLY A 121 0.42 0.11 -0.50
N ASP A 122 -0.59 0.74 0.09
CA ASP A 122 -0.50 2.07 0.70
C ASP A 122 0.47 2.09 1.91
N ALA A 123 0.67 0.95 2.59
CA ALA A 123 1.65 0.80 3.67
C ALA A 123 3.06 0.46 3.17
N LEU A 124 3.20 -0.11 1.96
CA LEU A 124 4.49 -0.59 1.43
C LEU A 124 5.29 0.49 0.69
N ILE A 125 4.62 1.29 -0.13
CA ILE A 125 5.27 2.31 -0.98
C ILE A 125 4.44 3.58 -0.98
N ASN A 126 5.10 4.69 -0.71
CA ASN A 126 4.56 6.01 -0.93
C ASN A 126 5.01 6.52 -2.31
N ILE A 127 4.06 6.69 -3.24
CA ILE A 127 4.34 7.14 -4.60
C ILE A 127 4.03 8.64 -4.71
N HIS A 128 5.06 9.41 -5.01
CA HIS A 128 4.93 10.85 -5.25
C HIS A 128 4.93 11.12 -6.75
N GLY A 129 3.76 11.32 -7.34
CA GLY A 129 3.56 11.73 -8.74
C GLY A 129 3.27 13.22 -8.88
N GLN A 130 3.17 13.69 -10.13
CA GLN A 130 2.84 15.10 -10.42
C GLN A 130 1.43 15.51 -9.91
N HIS A 131 0.59 14.54 -9.52
CA HIS A 131 -0.79 14.74 -9.06
C HIS A 131 -1.10 14.11 -7.70
N ASP A 132 -0.12 13.46 -7.03
CA ASP A 132 -0.39 12.58 -5.88
C ASP A 132 0.13 13.13 -4.54
N ASN A 133 0.23 14.43 -4.36
CA ASN A 133 0.53 15.02 -3.05
C ASN A 133 -0.64 14.92 -2.05
N GLN A 134 -1.46 13.85 -2.14
CA GLN A 134 -2.69 13.73 -1.35
C GLN A 134 -2.41 13.66 0.15
N VAL A 135 -1.32 13.03 0.59
CA VAL A 135 -0.98 12.94 2.02
C VAL A 135 -0.60 14.28 2.60
N LEU A 136 0.17 15.09 1.86
CA LEU A 136 0.53 16.45 2.30
C LEU A 136 -0.62 17.46 2.13
N LEU A 137 -1.60 17.16 1.28
CA LEU A 137 -2.81 17.98 1.10
C LEU A 137 -3.92 17.61 2.10
N ALA A 138 -3.75 16.53 2.87
CA ALA A 138 -4.68 16.09 3.90
C ALA A 138 -4.23 16.61 5.27
N PRO A 139 -4.83 17.70 5.80
CA PRO A 139 -4.42 18.30 7.08
C PRO A 139 -4.46 17.31 8.24
N GLU A 140 -5.36 16.33 8.19
CA GLU A 140 -5.51 15.26 9.17
C GLU A 140 -4.28 14.35 9.29
N CYS A 141 -3.45 14.26 8.24
CA CYS A 141 -2.22 13.46 8.24
C CYS A 141 -0.99 14.25 8.74
N HIS A 142 -1.07 15.58 8.81
CA HIS A 142 0.11 16.41 9.12
C HIS A 142 0.68 16.13 10.50
N LEU A 143 -0.18 15.97 11.51
CA LEU A 143 0.25 15.66 12.87
C LEU A 143 0.98 14.32 12.93
N GLN A 144 0.44 13.29 12.28
CA GLN A 144 1.05 11.96 12.25
C GLN A 144 2.42 11.98 11.56
N ILE A 145 2.57 12.75 10.48
CA ILE A 145 3.86 12.91 9.79
C ILE A 145 4.87 13.61 10.72
N LEU A 146 4.42 14.62 11.44
CA LEU A 146 5.27 15.38 12.35
C LEU A 146 5.73 14.53 13.54
N ASP A 147 4.83 13.77 14.14
CA ASP A 147 5.11 12.84 15.24
C ASP A 147 6.10 11.74 14.80
N SER A 148 5.89 11.18 13.61
CA SER A 148 6.80 10.20 13.00
C SER A 148 8.20 10.77 12.75
N PHE A 149 8.30 12.03 12.34
CA PHE A 149 9.56 12.70 12.11
C PHE A 149 10.26 13.06 13.43
N GLY A 150 9.49 13.40 14.46
CA GLY A 150 9.99 13.72 15.80
C GLY A 150 10.54 12.48 16.54
N GLY A 151 10.10 11.28 16.19
CA GLY A 151 10.47 10.04 16.87
C GLY A 151 9.82 9.92 18.24
N ASP A 152 8.67 10.57 18.44
CA ASP A 152 7.97 10.67 19.72
C ASP A 152 6.98 9.53 19.97
N ASP A 153 7.18 8.36 19.38
CA ASP A 153 6.27 7.21 19.42
C ASP A 153 5.89 6.81 20.86
N THR A 154 6.86 6.83 21.77
CA THR A 154 6.63 6.47 23.20
C THR A 154 5.70 7.48 23.87
N LEU A 155 5.96 8.76 23.65
CA LEU A 155 5.16 9.86 24.22
C LEU A 155 3.74 9.86 23.64
N LEU A 156 3.61 9.57 22.34
CA LEU A 156 2.34 9.44 21.66
C LEU A 156 1.51 8.28 22.22
N GLN A 157 2.12 7.14 22.53
CA GLN A 157 1.46 6.00 23.14
C GLN A 157 0.94 6.34 24.55
N GLU A 158 1.77 6.96 25.39
CA GLU A 158 1.37 7.41 26.74
C GLU A 158 0.21 8.41 26.70
N TYR A 159 0.28 9.37 25.79
CA TYR A 159 -0.80 10.32 25.56
C TYR A 159 -2.10 9.64 25.15
N GLN A 160 -2.03 8.72 24.16
CA GLN A 160 -3.21 8.00 23.67
C GLN A 160 -3.86 7.14 24.76
N GLU A 161 -3.08 6.52 25.63
CA GLU A 161 -3.60 5.73 26.73
C GLU A 161 -4.29 6.61 27.77
N THR A 162 -3.66 7.71 28.18
CA THR A 162 -4.23 8.69 29.10
C THR A 162 -5.51 9.30 28.54
N PHE A 163 -5.52 9.63 27.26
CA PHE A 163 -6.70 10.18 26.60
C PHE A 163 -7.87 9.18 26.54
N ARG A 164 -7.60 7.90 26.29
CA ARG A 164 -8.64 6.85 26.34
C ARG A 164 -9.24 6.72 27.76
N GLN A 165 -8.40 6.77 28.79
CA GLN A 165 -8.86 6.74 30.19
C GLN A 165 -9.76 7.94 30.51
N LEU A 166 -9.37 9.13 30.08
CA LEU A 166 -10.17 10.35 30.23
C LEU A 166 -11.54 10.21 29.53
N GLN A 167 -11.54 9.73 28.28
CA GLN A 167 -12.80 9.54 27.54
C GLN A 167 -13.73 8.53 28.23
N GLN A 168 -13.18 7.43 28.76
CA GLN A 168 -13.95 6.42 29.49
C GLN A 168 -14.54 7.00 30.79
N ALA A 169 -13.74 7.75 31.54
CA ALA A 169 -14.19 8.40 32.77
C ALA A 169 -15.29 9.44 32.49
N ALA A 170 -15.12 10.27 31.47
CA ALA A 170 -16.12 11.23 31.04
C ALA A 170 -17.44 10.58 30.61
N LYS A 171 -17.35 9.48 29.84
CA LYS A 171 -18.53 8.71 29.43
C LYS A 171 -19.27 8.12 30.63
N ARG A 172 -18.53 7.57 31.60
CA ARG A 172 -19.10 7.00 32.82
C ARG A 172 -19.76 8.06 33.70
N LEU A 173 -19.11 9.21 33.85
CA LEU A 173 -19.69 10.36 34.58
C LEU A 173 -21.01 10.79 33.93
N ASN A 174 -21.04 10.97 32.61
CA ASN A 174 -22.27 11.35 31.90
C ASN A 174 -23.39 10.33 32.06
N GLN A 175 -23.06 9.03 32.13
CA GLN A 175 -24.05 7.98 32.40
C GLN A 175 -24.62 8.05 33.81
N LEU A 176 -23.76 8.30 34.82
CA LEU A 176 -24.19 8.43 36.23
C LEU A 176 -25.06 9.66 36.45
N VAL A 177 -24.68 10.81 35.85
CA VAL A 177 -25.47 12.05 35.93
C VAL A 177 -26.86 11.86 35.31
N LYS A 178 -26.98 11.10 34.21
CA LYS A 178 -28.30 10.80 33.64
C LYS A 178 -29.15 9.91 34.54
N LEU A 179 -28.53 8.90 35.18
CA LEU A 179 -29.25 8.01 36.13
C LEU A 179 -29.67 8.70 37.43
N GLU A 180 -29.06 9.83 37.78
CA GLU A 180 -29.44 10.63 38.93
C GLU A 180 -30.61 11.62 38.62
N GLN A 181 -30.84 11.88 37.36
CA GLN A 181 -31.90 12.80 36.89
C GLN A 181 -33.22 12.08 36.54
N ASP A 182 -33.20 10.74 36.43
CA ASP A 182 -34.36 9.87 36.25
C ASP A 182 -34.87 9.35 37.60
#